data_53bde13346792c31943d349d461ef790
#
_entry.id   53bde13346792c31943d349d461ef790
#
_cell.length_a   1.000
_cell.length_b   1.000
_cell.length_c   1.000
_cell.angle_alpha   90.00
_cell.angle_beta   90.00
_cell.angle_gamma   90.00
#
_symmetry.space_group_name_H-M   'P 1'
#
loop_
_entity.id
_entity.type
_entity.pdbx_description
1 polymer ?
#
loop_
_entity_poly.entity_id
_entity_poly.type
_entity_poly.pdbx_seq_one_letter_code
_entity_poly.pdbx_strand_id
1 'polypeptide(L)'
;MDLPHSPYQIYIDLTELPGEPREIAARIKEAVNQATGLTCSICVAPNKLLAKIGSELDKPDGLTILTPADVPLRVWPLPVRKVNGIGPKAAEKLTALGLATVGDLAAADAGLLQDHFGRSYSAWLMQVAQGHDERPVVVESEPKSMSRETTFERDLHPRHDRPALSSSFTGLCVRVAEDLVRKGYVGRTVGIKLRYDDFRTVTRDLTLDEPTADATEIRRAATECLRRVELNRKLRLLGVRVSALTPAHEHALKPRLPVQADLPFASDE
;
A
#
# COMPACT_ATOMS: atom_id res chain seq x y z
N MET A 1 13.05 6.22 -26.63
CA MET A 1 13.27 4.98 -25.86
C MET A 1 12.97 5.33 -24.41
N ASP A 2 11.74 5.02 -23.96
CA ASP A 2 11.36 5.32 -22.58
C ASP A 2 12.15 4.41 -21.64
N LEU A 3 13.06 5.00 -20.88
CA LEU A 3 13.74 4.29 -19.81
C LEU A 3 12.70 3.81 -18.79
N PRO A 4 12.78 2.55 -18.33
CA PRO A 4 11.84 2.06 -17.34
C PRO A 4 11.88 2.97 -16.12
N HIS A 5 10.70 3.41 -15.66
CA HIS A 5 10.59 4.22 -14.44
C HIS A 5 11.26 3.48 -13.28
N SER A 6 12.23 4.13 -12.64
CA SER A 6 12.84 3.58 -11.42
C SER A 6 11.74 3.28 -10.41
N PRO A 7 11.66 2.05 -9.84
CA PRO A 7 10.68 1.72 -8.82
C PRO A 7 10.99 2.41 -7.47
N TYR A 8 12.16 3.03 -7.36
CA TYR A 8 12.63 3.64 -6.12
C TYR A 8 12.36 5.13 -6.11
N GLN A 9 11.71 5.59 -5.06
CA GLN A 9 11.47 7.00 -4.76
C GLN A 9 11.72 7.24 -3.29
N ILE A 10 12.45 8.32 -2.99
CA ILE A 10 12.81 8.73 -1.64
C ILE A 10 12.32 10.17 -1.46
N TYR A 11 11.78 10.48 -0.30
CA TYR A 11 11.50 11.83 0.16
C TYR A 11 12.47 12.18 1.29
N ILE A 12 13.01 13.38 1.24
CA ILE A 12 13.90 13.92 2.26
C ILE A 12 13.27 15.23 2.73
N ASP A 13 13.10 15.39 4.03
CA ASP A 13 12.68 16.66 4.62
C ASP A 13 13.91 17.57 4.79
N LEU A 14 13.86 18.73 4.19
CA LEU A 14 14.93 19.72 4.24
C LEU A 14 14.62 20.88 5.19
N THR A 15 13.46 20.87 5.86
CA THR A 15 12.95 22.03 6.63
C THR A 15 13.93 22.54 7.68
N GLU A 16 14.62 21.63 8.36
CA GLU A 16 15.57 21.99 9.43
C GLU A 16 17.04 21.94 8.99
N LEU A 17 17.30 21.67 7.71
CA LEU A 17 18.68 21.58 7.22
C LEU A 17 19.22 22.97 6.88
N PRO A 18 20.42 23.34 7.35
CA PRO A 18 21.04 24.62 6.99
C PRO A 18 21.52 24.61 5.53
N GLY A 19 21.37 25.74 4.85
CA GLY A 19 21.84 25.96 3.47
C GLY A 19 20.70 26.09 2.47
N GLU A 20 21.06 26.44 1.25
CA GLU A 20 20.12 26.61 0.15
C GLU A 20 19.61 25.24 -0.34
N PRO A 21 18.28 25.02 -0.41
CA PRO A 21 17.72 23.74 -0.79
C PRO A 21 18.21 23.22 -2.15
N ARG A 22 18.47 24.12 -3.09
CA ARG A 22 19.04 23.80 -4.41
C ARG A 22 20.45 23.19 -4.30
N GLU A 23 21.29 23.77 -3.46
CA GLU A 23 22.66 23.29 -3.24
C GLU A 23 22.68 21.94 -2.54
N ILE A 24 21.81 21.76 -1.55
CA ILE A 24 21.63 20.45 -0.87
C ILE A 24 21.24 19.39 -1.90
N ALA A 25 20.25 19.67 -2.74
CA ALA A 25 19.80 18.74 -3.77
C ALA A 25 20.90 18.41 -4.80
N ALA A 26 21.70 19.42 -5.21
CA ALA A 26 22.84 19.21 -6.12
C ALA A 26 23.90 18.28 -5.49
N ARG A 27 24.24 18.50 -4.22
CA ARG A 27 25.18 17.63 -3.47
C ARG A 27 24.66 16.21 -3.33
N ILE A 28 23.35 16.01 -3.10
CA ILE A 28 22.74 14.68 -3.06
C ILE A 28 22.89 13.98 -4.41
N LYS A 29 22.61 14.67 -5.54
CA LYS A 29 22.79 14.11 -6.88
C LYS A 29 24.23 13.66 -7.12
N GLU A 30 25.18 14.51 -6.77
CA GLU A 30 26.60 14.22 -6.91
C GLU A 30 27.02 13.01 -6.06
N ALA A 31 26.60 12.96 -4.77
CA ALA A 31 26.91 11.86 -3.88
C ALA A 31 26.32 10.53 -4.37
N VAL A 32 25.08 10.52 -4.89
CA VAL A 32 24.47 9.32 -5.50
C VAL A 32 25.28 8.86 -6.70
N ASN A 33 25.67 9.78 -7.59
CA ASN A 33 26.46 9.43 -8.76
C ASN A 33 27.84 8.89 -8.40
N GLN A 34 28.54 9.53 -7.46
CA GLN A 34 29.85 9.07 -6.98
C GLN A 34 29.79 7.69 -6.33
N ALA A 35 28.74 7.44 -5.53
CA ALA A 35 28.61 6.16 -4.80
C ALA A 35 28.13 5.00 -5.67
N THR A 36 27.36 5.25 -6.73
CA THR A 36 26.65 4.19 -7.48
C THR A 36 26.89 4.20 -8.99
N GLY A 37 27.43 5.28 -9.54
CA GLY A 37 27.51 5.52 -10.98
C GLY A 37 26.15 5.83 -11.65
N LEU A 38 25.06 5.94 -10.86
CA LEU A 38 23.72 6.22 -11.39
C LEU A 38 23.39 7.70 -11.32
N THR A 39 22.54 8.16 -12.24
CA THR A 39 21.93 9.49 -12.17
C THR A 39 20.57 9.44 -11.49
N CYS A 40 20.16 10.54 -10.87
CA CYS A 40 18.83 10.69 -10.28
C CYS A 40 18.24 12.06 -10.60
N SER A 41 16.92 12.13 -10.75
CA SER A 41 16.21 13.40 -10.89
C SER A 41 15.60 13.79 -9.54
N ILE A 42 15.89 15.01 -9.10
CA ILE A 42 15.43 15.55 -7.82
C ILE A 42 14.52 16.75 -8.06
N CYS A 43 13.46 16.86 -7.28
CA CYS A 43 12.69 18.09 -7.17
C CYS A 43 12.67 18.57 -5.72
N VAL A 44 12.97 19.84 -5.53
CA VAL A 44 12.74 20.56 -4.28
C VAL A 44 11.40 21.28 -4.39
N ALA A 45 10.52 21.06 -3.42
CA ALA A 45 9.17 21.61 -3.42
C ALA A 45 8.61 21.70 -1.98
N PRO A 46 7.56 22.47 -1.74
CA PRO A 46 7.01 22.68 -0.39
C PRO A 46 6.31 21.44 0.18
N ASN A 47 6.00 20.44 -0.64
CA ASN A 47 5.32 19.22 -0.18
C ASN A 47 5.63 18.01 -1.08
N LYS A 48 5.22 16.81 -0.61
CA LYS A 48 5.48 15.55 -1.28
C LYS A 48 4.82 15.42 -2.65
N LEU A 49 3.62 15.98 -2.82
CA LEU A 49 2.90 15.96 -4.09
C LEU A 49 3.69 16.68 -5.18
N LEU A 50 4.05 17.94 -4.92
CA LEU A 50 4.80 18.76 -5.88
C LEU A 50 6.21 18.21 -6.10
N ALA A 51 6.88 17.72 -5.05
CA ALA A 51 8.18 17.07 -5.18
C ALA A 51 8.12 15.87 -6.12
N LYS A 52 7.07 15.04 -6.02
CA LYS A 52 6.87 13.89 -6.92
C LYS A 52 6.61 14.31 -8.36
N ILE A 53 5.71 15.26 -8.56
CA ILE A 53 5.41 15.76 -9.92
C ILE A 53 6.66 16.37 -10.54
N GLY A 54 7.35 17.26 -9.80
CA GLY A 54 8.52 17.97 -10.30
C GLY A 54 9.70 17.07 -10.62
N SER A 55 9.86 15.94 -9.88
CA SER A 55 10.92 14.97 -10.18
C SER A 55 10.77 14.27 -11.52
N GLU A 56 9.60 14.36 -12.17
CA GLU A 56 9.33 13.78 -13.48
C GLU A 56 9.46 14.82 -14.62
N LEU A 57 9.45 16.14 -14.31
CA LEU A 57 9.41 17.18 -15.32
C LEU A 57 10.69 17.27 -16.16
N ASP A 58 11.82 17.17 -15.49
CA ASP A 58 13.13 17.39 -16.10
C ASP A 58 13.96 16.07 -16.13
N LYS A 59 13.32 14.91 -16.30
CA LYS A 59 14.01 13.62 -16.49
C LYS A 59 14.65 13.54 -17.88
N PRO A 60 15.79 12.84 -18.03
CA PRO A 60 16.63 12.24 -16.99
C PRO A 60 17.55 13.29 -16.32
N ASP A 61 18.09 12.93 -15.15
CA ASP A 61 19.12 13.67 -14.40
C ASP A 61 18.79 15.15 -14.08
N GLY A 62 17.50 15.48 -13.97
CA GLY A 62 17.02 16.83 -13.70
C GLY A 62 17.20 17.28 -12.24
N LEU A 63 17.24 18.61 -12.07
CA LEU A 63 17.13 19.29 -10.77
C LEU A 63 16.09 20.40 -10.89
N THR A 64 14.89 20.11 -10.42
CA THR A 64 13.72 20.99 -10.51
C THR A 64 13.48 21.69 -9.18
N ILE A 65 13.13 22.95 -9.20
CA ILE A 65 12.57 23.67 -8.05
C ILE A 65 11.14 24.04 -8.41
N LEU A 66 10.19 23.70 -7.54
CA LEU A 66 8.79 24.11 -7.65
C LEU A 66 8.37 24.88 -6.41
N THR A 67 7.77 26.03 -6.65
CA THR A 67 7.10 26.85 -5.63
C THR A 67 5.59 26.78 -5.83
N PRO A 68 4.74 27.21 -4.88
CA PRO A 68 3.31 27.30 -5.09
C PRO A 68 2.92 28.19 -6.29
N ALA A 69 3.70 29.22 -6.58
CA ALA A 69 3.47 30.10 -7.72
C ALA A 69 3.69 29.43 -9.09
N ASP A 70 4.47 28.35 -9.12
CA ASP A 70 4.74 27.59 -10.35
C ASP A 70 3.59 26.61 -10.70
N VAL A 71 2.66 26.34 -9.78
CA VAL A 71 1.59 25.36 -9.98
C VAL A 71 0.75 25.68 -11.23
N PRO A 72 0.26 26.91 -11.47
CA PRO A 72 -0.51 27.22 -12.65
C PRO A 72 0.27 27.07 -13.96
N LEU A 73 1.57 27.38 -13.94
CA LEU A 73 2.40 27.38 -15.13
C LEU A 73 3.00 26.02 -15.48
N ARG A 74 3.36 25.21 -14.47
CA ARG A 74 4.12 23.98 -14.68
C ARG A 74 3.35 22.70 -14.31
N VAL A 75 2.33 22.78 -13.43
CA VAL A 75 1.57 21.61 -12.99
C VAL A 75 0.19 21.55 -13.68
N TRP A 76 -0.52 22.65 -13.80
CA TRP A 76 -1.86 22.67 -14.44
C TRP A 76 -1.87 22.18 -15.89
N PRO A 77 -0.86 22.43 -16.74
CA PRO A 77 -0.85 21.88 -18.10
C PRO A 77 -0.68 20.36 -18.17
N LEU A 78 -0.29 19.71 -17.06
CA LEU A 78 -0.04 18.27 -17.04
C LEU A 78 -1.35 17.46 -17.09
N PRO A 79 -1.35 16.30 -17.79
CA PRO A 79 -2.47 15.37 -17.71
C PRO A 79 -2.73 14.91 -16.28
N VAL A 80 -4.00 14.77 -15.87
CA VAL A 80 -4.40 14.35 -14.51
C VAL A 80 -3.74 13.05 -14.06
N ARG A 81 -3.42 12.14 -14.96
CA ARG A 81 -2.71 10.87 -14.68
C ARG A 81 -1.29 11.04 -14.12
N LYS A 82 -0.71 12.25 -14.25
CA LYS A 82 0.62 12.59 -13.69
C LYS A 82 0.57 12.86 -12.19
N VAL A 83 -0.62 13.08 -11.64
CA VAL A 83 -0.82 13.25 -10.20
C VAL A 83 -0.79 11.89 -9.52
N ASN A 84 0.17 11.69 -8.61
CA ASN A 84 0.27 10.46 -7.83
C ASN A 84 -0.97 10.29 -6.94
N GLY A 85 -1.70 9.16 -7.12
CA GLY A 85 -2.99 8.91 -6.47
C GLY A 85 -4.17 8.94 -7.45
N ILE A 86 -4.01 9.49 -8.66
CA ILE A 86 -4.97 9.35 -9.75
C ILE A 86 -4.57 8.14 -10.61
N GLY A 87 -5.18 7.00 -10.32
CA GLY A 87 -4.94 5.77 -11.08
C GLY A 87 -5.60 5.78 -12.47
N PRO A 88 -5.31 4.79 -13.34
CA PRO A 88 -5.83 4.75 -14.71
C PRO A 88 -7.35 4.89 -14.80
N LYS A 89 -8.12 4.14 -14.00
CA LYS A 89 -9.59 4.21 -13.98
C LYS A 89 -10.13 5.58 -13.58
N ALA A 90 -9.48 6.25 -12.61
CA ALA A 90 -9.88 7.59 -12.20
C ALA A 90 -9.54 8.61 -13.28
N ALA A 91 -8.37 8.48 -13.92
CA ALA A 91 -7.96 9.35 -15.02
C ALA A 91 -8.89 9.22 -16.24
N GLU A 92 -9.26 8.00 -16.63
CA GLU A 92 -10.25 7.74 -17.70
C GLU A 92 -11.60 8.41 -17.38
N LYS A 93 -12.09 8.25 -16.14
CA LYS A 93 -13.36 8.85 -15.71
C LYS A 93 -13.29 10.38 -15.69
N LEU A 94 -12.19 10.97 -15.21
CA LEU A 94 -11.99 12.42 -15.26
C LEU A 94 -11.96 12.93 -16.69
N THR A 95 -11.21 12.28 -17.57
CA THR A 95 -11.14 12.64 -19.01
C THR A 95 -12.52 12.56 -19.69
N ALA A 96 -13.32 11.53 -19.39
CA ALA A 96 -14.69 11.42 -19.91
C ALA A 96 -15.62 12.56 -19.43
N LEU A 97 -15.30 13.19 -18.30
CA LEU A 97 -15.99 14.39 -17.78
C LEU A 97 -15.43 15.71 -18.34
N GLY A 98 -14.46 15.65 -19.28
CA GLY A 98 -13.82 16.84 -19.84
C GLY A 98 -12.65 17.37 -18.99
N LEU A 99 -12.26 16.66 -17.94
CA LEU A 99 -11.20 17.06 -17.00
C LEU A 99 -9.91 16.29 -17.34
N ALA A 100 -9.22 16.69 -18.41
CA ALA A 100 -8.05 16.00 -18.91
C ALA A 100 -6.74 16.45 -18.25
N THR A 101 -6.66 17.71 -17.85
CA THR A 101 -5.49 18.33 -17.24
C THR A 101 -5.71 18.62 -15.77
N VAL A 102 -4.62 18.85 -15.04
CA VAL A 102 -4.70 19.31 -13.63
C VAL A 102 -5.37 20.66 -13.54
N GLY A 103 -5.20 21.54 -14.52
CA GLY A 103 -5.89 22.85 -14.59
C GLY A 103 -7.39 22.72 -14.76
N ASP A 104 -7.86 21.79 -15.63
CA ASP A 104 -9.30 21.50 -15.75
C ASP A 104 -9.86 21.00 -14.42
N LEU A 105 -9.10 20.14 -13.73
CA LEU A 105 -9.49 19.64 -12.40
C LEU A 105 -9.52 20.75 -11.34
N ALA A 106 -8.58 21.71 -11.41
CA ALA A 106 -8.54 22.86 -10.50
C ALA A 106 -9.74 23.82 -10.68
N ALA A 107 -10.28 23.87 -11.89
CA ALA A 107 -11.44 24.69 -12.26
C ALA A 107 -12.78 23.91 -12.16
N ALA A 108 -12.74 22.62 -11.84
CA ALA A 108 -13.93 21.76 -11.85
C ALA A 108 -14.93 22.13 -10.74
N ASP A 109 -16.22 21.93 -11.04
CA ASP A 109 -17.29 22.06 -10.05
C ASP A 109 -17.19 20.98 -8.97
N ALA A 110 -17.29 21.38 -7.72
CA ALA A 110 -17.18 20.49 -6.57
C ALA A 110 -18.32 19.45 -6.51
N GLY A 111 -19.54 19.84 -6.90
CA GLY A 111 -20.70 18.95 -6.95
C GLY A 111 -20.51 17.86 -7.99
N LEU A 112 -20.06 18.23 -9.21
CA LEU A 112 -19.75 17.28 -10.27
C LEU A 112 -18.74 16.23 -9.79
N LEU A 113 -17.66 16.67 -9.15
CA LEU A 113 -16.63 15.74 -8.63
C LEU A 113 -17.20 14.85 -7.53
N GLN A 114 -18.02 15.39 -6.62
CA GLN A 114 -18.61 14.63 -5.52
C GLN A 114 -19.57 13.54 -6.02
N ASP A 115 -20.41 13.84 -6.99
CA ASP A 115 -21.38 12.90 -7.58
C ASP A 115 -20.67 11.71 -8.25
N HIS A 116 -19.54 11.98 -8.88
CA HIS A 116 -18.82 10.97 -9.63
C HIS A 116 -17.78 10.18 -8.82
N PHE A 117 -17.16 10.77 -7.80
CA PHE A 117 -16.03 10.20 -7.08
C PHE A 117 -16.28 10.01 -5.58
N GLY A 118 -17.41 10.50 -5.07
CA GLY A 118 -17.74 10.50 -3.65
C GLY A 118 -16.99 11.57 -2.86
N ARG A 119 -17.48 11.86 -1.66
CA ARG A 119 -17.09 13.03 -0.86
C ARG A 119 -15.58 13.10 -0.56
N SER A 120 -14.98 12.01 -0.10
CA SER A 120 -13.57 12.03 0.34
C SER A 120 -12.59 12.16 -0.81
N TYR A 121 -12.83 11.45 -1.92
CA TYR A 121 -11.91 11.47 -3.05
C TYR A 121 -12.04 12.77 -3.85
N SER A 122 -13.25 13.35 -3.98
CA SER A 122 -13.44 14.64 -4.63
C SER A 122 -12.76 15.78 -3.85
N ALA A 123 -12.88 15.81 -2.53
CA ALA A 123 -12.19 16.79 -1.71
C ALA A 123 -10.67 16.71 -1.88
N TRP A 124 -10.11 15.49 -1.92
CA TRP A 124 -8.71 15.27 -2.19
C TRP A 124 -8.30 15.70 -3.61
N LEU A 125 -9.11 15.40 -4.64
CA LEU A 125 -8.86 15.84 -6.01
C LEU A 125 -8.74 17.36 -6.12
N MET A 126 -9.61 18.09 -5.45
CA MET A 126 -9.59 19.56 -5.44
C MET A 126 -8.30 20.10 -4.77
N GLN A 127 -7.89 19.52 -3.65
CA GLN A 127 -6.66 19.93 -2.95
C GLN A 127 -5.42 19.67 -3.80
N VAL A 128 -5.29 18.50 -4.39
CA VAL A 128 -4.10 18.16 -5.20
C VAL A 128 -4.02 18.98 -6.48
N ALA A 129 -5.15 19.37 -7.07
CA ALA A 129 -5.18 20.24 -8.24
C ALA A 129 -4.65 21.66 -7.93
N GLN A 130 -4.78 22.11 -6.69
CA GLN A 130 -4.19 23.36 -6.20
C GLN A 130 -2.75 23.19 -5.69
N GLY A 131 -2.18 21.99 -5.78
CA GLY A 131 -0.83 21.70 -5.30
C GLY A 131 -0.73 21.53 -3.79
N HIS A 132 -1.84 21.32 -3.08
CA HIS A 132 -1.86 21.18 -1.64
C HIS A 132 -1.67 19.71 -1.21
N ASP A 133 -0.73 19.48 -0.30
CA ASP A 133 -0.49 18.17 0.33
C ASP A 133 0.18 18.40 1.70
N GLU A 134 -0.54 18.11 2.77
CA GLU A 134 -0.07 18.32 4.13
C GLU A 134 0.56 17.05 4.76
N ARG A 135 0.69 15.98 3.97
CA ARG A 135 1.26 14.72 4.49
C ARG A 135 2.75 14.88 4.81
N PRO A 136 3.19 14.64 6.07
CA PRO A 136 4.59 14.76 6.44
C PRO A 136 5.45 13.68 5.75
N VAL A 137 6.76 13.91 5.75
CA VAL A 137 7.73 12.87 5.44
C VAL A 137 7.82 11.96 6.64
N VAL A 138 7.41 10.70 6.46
CA VAL A 138 7.42 9.69 7.54
C VAL A 138 8.64 8.80 7.31
N VAL A 139 9.56 8.82 8.25
CA VAL A 139 10.81 8.04 8.22
C VAL A 139 10.66 6.66 8.83
N GLU A 140 9.70 6.50 9.74
CA GLU A 140 9.38 5.24 10.40
C GLU A 140 7.88 4.98 10.34
N SER A 141 7.48 3.78 9.97
CA SER A 141 6.08 3.36 9.99
C SER A 141 5.98 1.92 10.42
N GLU A 142 5.08 1.66 11.35
CA GLU A 142 4.74 0.30 11.72
C GLU A 142 3.92 -0.38 10.61
N PRO A 143 4.20 -1.64 10.31
CA PRO A 143 3.43 -2.37 9.32
C PRO A 143 2.00 -2.60 9.82
N LYS A 144 0.99 -2.27 9.00
CA LYS A 144 -0.42 -2.54 9.32
C LYS A 144 -0.81 -4.00 9.09
N SER A 145 -0.08 -4.70 8.23
CA SER A 145 -0.29 -6.11 7.91
C SER A 145 0.97 -6.73 7.32
N MET A 146 1.08 -8.04 7.41
CA MET A 146 2.07 -8.85 6.70
C MET A 146 1.36 -9.86 5.82
N SER A 147 1.81 -10.03 4.58
CA SER A 147 1.18 -10.95 3.65
C SER A 147 2.20 -11.61 2.74
N ARG A 148 1.86 -12.82 2.31
CA ARG A 148 2.56 -13.54 1.26
C ARG A 148 1.53 -14.05 0.26
N GLU A 149 1.82 -13.86 -1.02
CA GLU A 149 0.98 -14.38 -2.09
C GLU A 149 1.83 -15.00 -3.19
N THR A 150 1.24 -15.92 -3.93
CA THR A 150 1.85 -16.52 -5.10
C THR A 150 0.86 -16.52 -6.27
N THR A 151 1.35 -16.13 -7.44
CA THR A 151 0.65 -16.33 -8.71
C THR A 151 1.19 -17.60 -9.32
N PHE A 152 0.33 -18.52 -9.70
CA PHE A 152 0.72 -19.79 -10.30
C PHE A 152 1.10 -19.59 -11.78
N GLU A 153 2.08 -20.35 -12.27
CA GLU A 153 2.47 -20.35 -13.69
C GLU A 153 1.32 -20.80 -14.59
N ARG A 154 0.51 -21.76 -14.13
CA ARG A 154 -0.77 -22.15 -14.72
C ARG A 154 -1.88 -22.08 -13.69
N ASP A 155 -3.09 -21.80 -14.10
CA ASP A 155 -4.26 -21.78 -13.22
C ASP A 155 -4.56 -23.18 -12.66
N LEU A 156 -4.62 -23.31 -11.33
CA LEU A 156 -4.79 -24.57 -10.62
C LEU A 156 -6.26 -24.87 -10.33
N HIS A 157 -6.70 -26.11 -10.62
CA HIS A 157 -8.06 -26.54 -10.33
C HIS A 157 -8.18 -27.03 -8.88
N PRO A 158 -9.15 -26.53 -8.07
CA PRO A 158 -9.24 -26.86 -6.64
C PRO A 158 -9.33 -28.34 -6.30
N ARG A 159 -9.93 -29.15 -7.17
CA ARG A 159 -10.07 -30.61 -6.95
C ARG A 159 -8.88 -31.36 -7.52
N HIS A 160 -8.47 -31.09 -8.78
CA HIS A 160 -7.44 -31.85 -9.47
C HIS A 160 -6.02 -31.51 -8.99
N ASP A 161 -5.79 -30.25 -8.63
CA ASP A 161 -4.47 -29.77 -8.17
C ASP A 161 -4.43 -29.56 -6.64
N ARG A 162 -5.31 -30.25 -5.89
CA ARG A 162 -5.43 -30.11 -4.43
C ARG A 162 -4.10 -30.27 -3.68
N PRO A 163 -3.23 -31.26 -3.99
CA PRO A 163 -1.94 -31.37 -3.30
C PRO A 163 -1.05 -30.14 -3.47
N ALA A 164 -0.94 -29.62 -4.71
CA ALA A 164 -0.14 -28.43 -5.02
C ALA A 164 -0.69 -27.17 -4.32
N LEU A 165 -2.01 -26.99 -4.34
CA LEU A 165 -2.68 -25.88 -3.63
C LEU A 165 -2.49 -25.97 -2.12
N SER A 166 -2.62 -27.17 -1.52
CA SER A 166 -2.42 -27.39 -0.09
C SER A 166 -0.98 -27.12 0.34
N SER A 167 0.00 -27.57 -0.45
CA SER A 167 1.42 -27.30 -0.21
C SER A 167 1.73 -25.81 -0.28
N SER A 168 1.27 -25.13 -1.34
CA SER A 168 1.44 -23.69 -1.51
C SER A 168 0.79 -22.91 -0.37
N PHE A 169 -0.42 -23.29 0.02
CA PHE A 169 -1.15 -22.65 1.12
C PHE A 169 -0.42 -22.78 2.46
N THR A 170 0.08 -23.98 2.78
CA THR A 170 0.88 -24.22 3.99
C THR A 170 2.17 -23.38 3.94
N GLY A 171 2.88 -23.39 2.82
CA GLY A 171 4.11 -22.62 2.65
C GLY A 171 3.88 -21.09 2.79
N LEU A 172 2.73 -20.57 2.35
CA LEU A 172 2.38 -19.17 2.56
C LEU A 172 2.15 -18.85 4.05
N CYS A 173 1.43 -19.73 4.78
CA CYS A 173 1.20 -19.55 6.21
C CYS A 173 2.51 -19.56 7.01
N VAL A 174 3.42 -20.50 6.70
CA VAL A 174 4.74 -20.59 7.34
C VAL A 174 5.55 -19.32 7.09
N ARG A 175 5.66 -18.86 5.83
CA ARG A 175 6.41 -17.65 5.50
C ARG A 175 5.85 -16.38 6.13
N VAL A 176 4.53 -16.26 6.25
CA VAL A 176 3.92 -15.12 6.97
C VAL A 176 4.26 -15.17 8.46
N ALA A 177 4.21 -16.36 9.07
CA ALA A 177 4.59 -16.57 10.46
C ALA A 177 6.07 -16.21 10.72
N GLU A 178 6.97 -16.67 9.85
CA GLU A 178 8.41 -16.33 9.89
C GLU A 178 8.63 -14.81 9.77
N ASP A 179 7.90 -14.13 8.88
CA ASP A 179 8.00 -12.68 8.73
C ASP A 179 7.52 -11.94 9.99
N LEU A 180 6.44 -12.41 10.63
CA LEU A 180 5.93 -11.88 11.89
C LEU A 180 6.98 -12.01 13.01
N VAL A 181 7.51 -13.21 13.19
CA VAL A 181 8.54 -13.48 14.21
C VAL A 181 9.79 -12.64 13.96
N ARG A 182 10.32 -12.63 12.72
CA ARG A 182 11.51 -11.89 12.35
C ARG A 182 11.39 -10.39 12.62
N LYS A 183 10.20 -9.83 12.42
CA LYS A 183 9.92 -8.40 12.63
C LYS A 183 9.41 -8.08 14.03
N GLY A 184 9.23 -9.08 14.90
CA GLY A 184 8.81 -8.89 16.29
C GLY A 184 7.32 -8.51 16.43
N TYR A 185 6.43 -9.02 15.55
CA TYR A 185 5.01 -8.76 15.60
C TYR A 185 4.18 -10.03 15.82
N VAL A 186 3.00 -9.85 16.39
CA VAL A 186 1.89 -10.79 16.38
C VAL A 186 0.68 -10.14 15.74
N GLY A 187 -0.26 -10.90 15.19
CA GLY A 187 -1.43 -10.33 14.56
C GLY A 187 -2.72 -11.05 14.90
N ARG A 188 -3.82 -10.32 14.91
CA ARG A 188 -5.11 -10.80 15.38
C ARG A 188 -6.06 -11.19 14.25
N THR A 189 -5.91 -10.62 13.05
CA THR A 189 -6.81 -10.89 11.93
C THR A 189 -6.06 -11.62 10.83
N VAL A 190 -6.50 -12.84 10.54
CA VAL A 190 -5.96 -13.66 9.45
C VAL A 190 -6.90 -13.58 8.25
N GLY A 191 -6.35 -13.33 7.08
CA GLY A 191 -7.10 -13.23 5.84
C GLY A 191 -6.52 -14.04 4.71
N ILE A 192 -7.36 -14.39 3.75
CA ILE A 192 -6.98 -15.00 2.48
C ILE A 192 -7.34 -14.09 1.31
N LYS A 193 -6.57 -14.21 0.25
CA LYS A 193 -6.84 -13.60 -1.05
C LYS A 193 -6.75 -14.67 -2.12
N LEU A 194 -7.82 -14.82 -2.88
CA LEU A 194 -7.88 -15.70 -4.03
C LEU A 194 -8.14 -14.87 -5.28
N ARG A 195 -7.49 -15.20 -6.38
CA ARG A 195 -7.84 -14.68 -7.70
C ARG A 195 -8.12 -15.86 -8.62
N TYR A 196 -9.27 -15.82 -9.26
CA TYR A 196 -9.68 -16.84 -10.22
C TYR A 196 -9.07 -16.59 -11.60
N ASP A 197 -9.27 -17.54 -12.51
CA ASP A 197 -8.85 -17.50 -13.92
C ASP A 197 -9.44 -16.32 -14.71
N ASP A 198 -10.62 -15.82 -14.33
CA ASP A 198 -11.26 -14.62 -14.88
C ASP A 198 -10.80 -13.30 -14.22
N PHE A 199 -9.74 -13.33 -13.43
CA PHE A 199 -9.19 -12.22 -12.67
C PHE A 199 -10.08 -11.67 -11.54
N ARG A 200 -11.24 -12.26 -11.29
CA ARG A 200 -12.05 -11.91 -10.11
C ARG A 200 -11.30 -12.28 -8.85
N THR A 201 -11.21 -11.31 -7.93
CA THR A 201 -10.55 -11.48 -6.63
C THR A 201 -11.58 -11.61 -5.52
N VAL A 202 -11.35 -12.55 -4.62
CA VAL A 202 -12.14 -12.76 -3.40
C VAL A 202 -11.21 -12.72 -2.20
N THR A 203 -11.63 -12.03 -1.15
CA THR A 203 -10.95 -11.99 0.15
C THR A 203 -11.90 -12.43 1.24
N ARG A 204 -11.38 -13.09 2.27
CA ARG A 204 -12.10 -13.41 3.52
C ARG A 204 -11.15 -13.24 4.67
N ASP A 205 -11.65 -12.70 5.75
CA ASP A 205 -10.87 -12.46 6.97
C ASP A 205 -11.57 -13.13 8.16
N LEU A 206 -10.77 -13.53 9.16
CA LEU A 206 -11.20 -14.05 10.46
C LEU A 206 -10.36 -13.37 11.54
N THR A 207 -11.03 -12.76 12.50
CA THR A 207 -10.35 -12.18 13.66
C THR A 207 -10.33 -13.22 14.78
N LEU A 208 -9.14 -13.47 15.33
CA LEU A 208 -8.89 -14.38 16.44
C LEU A 208 -9.14 -13.67 17.77
N ASP A 209 -9.40 -14.43 18.81
CA ASP A 209 -9.52 -13.92 20.18
C ASP A 209 -8.18 -13.41 20.68
N GLU A 210 -7.09 -14.14 20.40
CA GLU A 210 -5.72 -13.78 20.78
C GLU A 210 -4.86 -13.56 19.52
N PRO A 211 -3.94 -12.57 19.54
CA PRO A 211 -2.97 -12.39 18.47
C PRO A 211 -1.98 -13.55 18.42
N THR A 212 -1.54 -13.91 17.22
CA THR A 212 -0.63 -15.02 17.00
C THR A 212 0.45 -14.70 15.95
N ALA A 213 1.59 -15.39 16.04
CA ALA A 213 2.58 -15.54 14.98
C ALA A 213 2.82 -17.03 14.68
N ASP A 214 2.02 -17.94 15.27
CA ASP A 214 2.14 -19.37 15.04
C ASP A 214 1.59 -19.80 13.69
N ALA A 215 2.40 -20.52 12.91
CA ALA A 215 2.03 -20.94 11.55
C ALA A 215 0.83 -21.89 11.53
N THR A 216 0.66 -22.73 12.55
CA THR A 216 -0.43 -23.70 12.66
C THR A 216 -1.76 -22.99 12.92
N GLU A 217 -1.74 -22.01 13.83
CA GLU A 217 -2.91 -21.18 14.11
C GLU A 217 -3.31 -20.32 12.93
N ILE A 218 -2.32 -19.67 12.27
CA ILE A 218 -2.56 -18.91 11.04
C ILE A 218 -3.18 -19.81 9.97
N ARG A 219 -2.64 -21.03 9.79
CA ARG A 219 -3.16 -21.98 8.81
C ARG A 219 -4.58 -22.44 9.16
N ARG A 220 -4.88 -22.67 10.43
CA ARG A 220 -6.24 -23.03 10.92
C ARG A 220 -7.24 -21.92 10.61
N ALA A 221 -6.92 -20.67 10.98
CA ALA A 221 -7.78 -19.53 10.73
C ALA A 221 -7.96 -19.26 9.23
N ALA A 222 -6.90 -19.33 8.44
CA ALA A 222 -6.97 -19.16 6.99
C ALA A 222 -7.80 -20.30 6.33
N THR A 223 -7.79 -21.53 6.87
CA THR A 223 -8.63 -22.63 6.40
C THR A 223 -10.12 -22.33 6.67
N GLU A 224 -10.47 -21.74 7.81
CA GLU A 224 -11.84 -21.29 8.06
C GLU A 224 -12.28 -20.20 7.08
N CYS A 225 -11.37 -19.30 6.70
CA CYS A 225 -11.63 -18.32 5.63
C CYS A 225 -11.90 -19.01 4.28
N LEU A 226 -11.11 -20.05 3.93
CA LEU A 226 -11.30 -20.81 2.68
C LEU A 226 -12.65 -21.54 2.62
N ARG A 227 -13.15 -22.07 3.74
CA ARG A 227 -14.45 -22.73 3.81
C ARG A 227 -15.63 -21.82 3.46
N ARG A 228 -15.45 -20.50 3.56
CA ARG A 228 -16.44 -19.47 3.22
C ARG A 228 -16.35 -19.01 1.76
N VAL A 229 -15.56 -19.70 0.94
CA VAL A 229 -15.38 -19.37 -0.48
C VAL A 229 -15.78 -20.56 -1.34
N GLU A 230 -16.53 -20.29 -2.40
CA GLU A 230 -16.85 -21.30 -3.40
C GLU A 230 -15.61 -21.57 -4.27
N LEU A 231 -15.06 -22.78 -4.15
CA LEU A 231 -13.90 -23.25 -4.89
C LEU A 231 -14.34 -24.09 -6.10
N ASN A 232 -15.11 -23.48 -7.00
CA ASN A 232 -15.67 -24.12 -8.20
C ASN A 232 -14.95 -23.72 -9.49
N ARG A 233 -13.93 -22.86 -9.42
CA ARG A 233 -13.17 -22.31 -10.55
C ARG A 233 -11.68 -22.48 -10.32
N LYS A 234 -10.90 -22.40 -11.40
CA LYS A 234 -9.44 -22.43 -11.31
C LYS A 234 -8.91 -21.20 -10.59
N LEU A 235 -7.84 -21.38 -9.83
CA LEU A 235 -7.17 -20.34 -9.05
C LEU A 235 -5.88 -19.93 -9.76
N ARG A 236 -5.76 -18.65 -10.04
CA ARG A 236 -4.58 -17.99 -10.58
C ARG A 236 -3.63 -17.51 -9.48
N LEU A 237 -4.17 -17.10 -8.33
CA LEU A 237 -3.39 -16.57 -7.20
C LEU A 237 -3.99 -17.02 -5.88
N LEU A 238 -3.10 -17.31 -4.96
CA LEU A 238 -3.39 -17.61 -3.56
C LEU A 238 -2.53 -16.73 -2.67
N GLY A 239 -3.14 -16.09 -1.66
CA GLY A 239 -2.45 -15.25 -0.68
C GLY A 239 -2.97 -15.46 0.72
N VAL A 240 -2.08 -15.27 1.71
CA VAL A 240 -2.38 -15.24 3.15
C VAL A 240 -1.88 -13.92 3.71
N ARG A 241 -2.69 -13.30 4.57
CA ARG A 241 -2.39 -12.03 5.23
C ARG A 241 -2.67 -12.14 6.72
N VAL A 242 -1.83 -11.51 7.52
CA VAL A 242 -2.07 -11.27 8.94
C VAL A 242 -2.07 -9.76 9.17
N SER A 243 -3.09 -9.24 9.83
CA SER A 243 -3.29 -7.82 10.12
C SER A 243 -3.75 -7.60 11.56
N ALA A 244 -4.07 -6.35 11.94
CA ALA A 244 -4.22 -5.93 13.32
C ALA A 244 -2.98 -6.35 14.11
N LEU A 245 -1.81 -5.89 13.63
CA LEU A 245 -0.52 -6.21 14.19
C LEU A 245 -0.27 -5.42 15.47
N THR A 246 0.37 -6.08 16.43
CA THR A 246 0.92 -5.48 17.66
C THR A 246 2.34 -5.99 17.86
N PRO A 247 3.25 -5.19 18.45
CA PRO A 247 4.57 -5.68 18.83
C PRO A 247 4.48 -6.89 19.77
N ALA A 248 5.27 -7.93 19.51
CA ALA A 248 5.20 -9.17 20.28
C ALA A 248 5.51 -8.98 21.76
N HIS A 249 6.40 -8.02 22.09
CA HIS A 249 6.74 -7.71 23.49
C HIS A 249 5.58 -7.08 24.25
N GLU A 250 4.72 -6.28 23.61
CA GLU A 250 3.52 -5.71 24.23
C GLU A 250 2.45 -6.78 24.52
N HIS A 251 2.37 -7.79 23.66
CA HIS A 251 1.46 -8.92 23.87
C HIS A 251 1.91 -9.78 25.05
N ALA A 252 3.21 -10.01 25.20
CA ALA A 252 3.76 -10.77 26.32
C ALA A 252 3.57 -10.11 27.68
N LEU A 253 3.42 -8.77 27.72
CA LEU A 253 3.19 -8.01 28.95
C LEU A 253 1.73 -7.99 29.42
N LYS A 254 0.76 -8.40 28.60
CA LYS A 254 -0.62 -8.52 29.04
C LYS A 254 -0.77 -9.76 29.92
N PRO A 255 -1.12 -9.61 31.22
CA PRO A 255 -1.36 -10.76 32.07
C PRO A 255 -2.49 -11.60 31.44
N ARG A 256 -2.24 -12.88 31.20
CA ARG A 256 -3.29 -13.83 30.90
C ARG A 256 -4.17 -13.89 32.13
N LEU A 257 -5.37 -13.30 32.09
CA LEU A 257 -6.37 -13.55 33.10
C LEU A 257 -6.58 -15.07 33.14
N PRO A 258 -6.46 -15.70 34.31
CA PRO A 258 -6.75 -17.12 34.40
C PRO A 258 -8.17 -17.35 33.88
N VAL A 259 -8.32 -18.23 32.91
CA VAL A 259 -9.64 -18.72 32.50
C VAL A 259 -10.23 -19.30 33.77
N GLN A 260 -11.25 -18.65 34.32
CA GLN A 260 -12.00 -19.16 35.43
C GLN A 260 -12.62 -20.47 34.95
N ALA A 261 -12.03 -21.58 35.37
CA ALA A 261 -12.64 -22.88 35.12
C ALA A 261 -13.99 -22.86 35.85
N ASP A 262 -15.08 -23.02 35.10
CA ASP A 262 -16.37 -23.26 35.67
C ASP A 262 -16.26 -24.50 36.55
N LEU A 263 -16.19 -24.26 37.84
CA LEU A 263 -16.33 -25.36 38.80
C LEU A 263 -17.75 -25.88 38.67
N PRO A 264 -17.94 -27.16 38.34
CA PRO A 264 -19.26 -27.76 38.42
C PRO A 264 -19.66 -27.78 39.89
N PHE A 265 -20.53 -26.87 40.29
CA PHE A 265 -21.23 -27.05 41.55
C PHE A 265 -22.09 -28.30 41.40
N ALA A 266 -21.73 -29.33 42.12
CA ALA A 266 -22.55 -30.47 42.32
C ALA A 266 -23.91 -29.99 42.88
N SER A 267 -24.99 -30.20 42.14
CA SER A 267 -26.33 -30.10 42.64
C SER A 267 -26.51 -31.32 43.54
N ASP A 268 -26.52 -31.12 44.85
CA ASP A 268 -27.04 -32.06 45.81
C ASP A 268 -28.56 -32.14 45.62
N GLU A 269 -29.03 -33.42 45.48
CA GLU A 269 -30.40 -34.00 45.56
C GLU A 269 -31.40 -33.62 44.45
#